data_d0d4d98d33139922b553dd2eb31fdc0b
#
_entry.id   d0d4d98d33139922b553dd2eb31fdc0b
#
_cell.length_a   1.000
_cell.length_b   1.000
_cell.length_c   1.000
_cell.angle_alpha   90.00
_cell.angle_beta   90.00
_cell.angle_gamma   90.00
#
_symmetry.space_group_name_H-M   'P 1'
#
loop_
_entity.id
_entity.type
_entity.pdbx_description
1 polymer ?
#
loop_
_entity_poly.entity_id
_entity_poly.type
_entity_poly.pdbx_seq_one_letter_code
_entity_poly.pdbx_strand_id
1 'polypeptide(L)'
;MKMTNMKMTNMQWKYLLWCGIAMLLAACQPDNYRKVYPAGNPVVEARLLTPEVQFGQDTIALVVTVSETQTPLSTLRVKVMVGVNMIASEELRTRDFHYADTLRYAVPFGANMPEGEEVKVYLTATNVEGTATDFILSGCVGHRPAIETLYIMPPTIDYTALGKGKQMTQEDDRFVAYGLGYPKSMQCLLAVVGTKFGRVDWTHPVFGMMDGKLSLITQAQFESGEATPITIEDDQVESIDTITFDPITFALTYSGKVAQPVTSLDVMNDLAEEPASITSTSVRKLYRGAKVYFAKDSEFTLTGVQNVETACNYDYMEWLGGDKVKWLGETGMYNTYYHLAGDYVVIEPLADLVYPDAMWLCGVGMGQPTATPEVTSGWGFDSPNQSFAARTIAPKIYQFTVYMKNTPDAEHTGFGTVNFKFFHQHGWGGEEASTNYTISGLNIIASTEESNVGNWWASDEEFEGIYRITLNLNNMTNTYEKIK
;
A
#
# COMPACT_ATOMS: atom_id res chain seq x y z
N MET A 1 15.89 12.17 -77.82
CA MET A 1 15.48 10.78 -77.87
C MET A 1 13.97 10.76 -77.62
N LYS A 2 13.15 10.57 -78.69
CA LYS A 2 11.68 10.64 -78.64
C LYS A 2 11.15 9.32 -78.12
N MET A 3 10.45 9.36 -76.99
CA MET A 3 9.65 8.22 -76.47
C MET A 3 8.38 8.12 -77.33
N THR A 4 8.23 7.03 -78.04
CA THR A 4 7.02 6.69 -78.79
C THR A 4 6.00 6.06 -77.87
N ASN A 5 4.90 6.79 -77.57
CA ASN A 5 3.75 6.28 -76.86
C ASN A 5 2.98 5.28 -77.70
N MET A 6 3.13 4.00 -77.45
CA MET A 6 2.36 2.95 -78.08
C MET A 6 0.99 2.83 -77.42
N LYS A 7 -0.07 3.36 -78.05
CA LYS A 7 -1.46 3.18 -77.60
C LYS A 7 -1.90 1.74 -77.92
N MET A 8 -2.07 0.96 -76.83
CA MET A 8 -2.68 -0.37 -76.96
C MET A 8 -4.17 -0.23 -77.33
N THR A 9 -4.60 -1.03 -78.31
CA THR A 9 -5.98 -1.06 -78.83
C THR A 9 -6.90 -1.75 -77.78
N ASN A 10 -8.20 -1.37 -77.76
CA ASN A 10 -9.22 -1.93 -76.84
C ASN A 10 -9.31 -3.48 -76.87
N MET A 11 -8.85 -4.09 -77.97
CA MET A 11 -8.87 -5.54 -78.13
C MET A 11 -7.70 -6.22 -77.37
N GLN A 12 -6.55 -5.58 -77.28
CA GLN A 12 -5.39 -6.10 -76.54
C GLN A 12 -5.63 -6.05 -75.01
N TRP A 13 -6.36 -5.04 -74.53
CA TRP A 13 -6.80 -4.96 -73.09
C TRP A 13 -7.76 -6.08 -72.71
N LYS A 14 -8.69 -6.48 -73.61
CA LYS A 14 -9.62 -7.60 -73.38
C LYS A 14 -8.89 -8.93 -73.26
N TYR A 15 -7.89 -9.19 -74.11
CA TYR A 15 -7.09 -10.44 -73.99
C TYR A 15 -6.21 -10.46 -72.74
N LEU A 16 -5.63 -9.35 -72.32
CA LEU A 16 -4.88 -9.25 -71.07
C LEU A 16 -5.78 -9.46 -69.86
N LEU A 17 -7.00 -8.89 -69.88
CA LEU A 17 -7.99 -9.09 -68.81
C LEU A 17 -8.45 -10.56 -68.73
N TRP A 18 -8.71 -11.21 -69.86
CA TRP A 18 -9.10 -12.63 -69.94
C TRP A 18 -7.96 -13.56 -69.51
N CYS A 19 -6.74 -13.28 -69.87
CA CYS A 19 -5.57 -14.03 -69.42
C CYS A 19 -5.33 -13.82 -67.90
N GLY A 20 -5.52 -12.61 -67.39
CA GLY A 20 -5.45 -12.34 -65.94
C GLY A 20 -6.53 -13.07 -65.14
N ILE A 21 -7.78 -13.11 -65.63
CA ILE A 21 -8.87 -13.85 -64.99
C ILE A 21 -8.65 -15.37 -65.10
N ALA A 22 -8.15 -15.87 -66.20
CA ALA A 22 -7.81 -17.29 -66.37
C ALA A 22 -6.67 -17.74 -65.44
N MET A 23 -5.66 -16.87 -65.17
CA MET A 23 -4.59 -17.14 -64.22
C MET A 23 -5.09 -17.08 -62.77
N LEU A 24 -6.03 -16.16 -62.43
CA LEU A 24 -6.63 -16.12 -61.12
C LEU A 24 -7.55 -17.33 -60.85
N LEU A 25 -8.24 -17.86 -61.87
CA LEU A 25 -9.04 -19.07 -61.73
C LEU A 25 -8.19 -20.34 -61.65
N ALA A 26 -7.01 -20.35 -62.24
CA ALA A 26 -6.06 -21.47 -62.11
C ALA A 26 -5.29 -21.47 -60.78
N ALA A 27 -5.19 -20.29 -60.13
CA ALA A 27 -4.58 -20.18 -58.79
C ALA A 27 -5.50 -20.59 -57.65
N CYS A 28 -6.81 -20.77 -57.91
CA CYS A 28 -7.81 -21.25 -56.96
C CYS A 28 -8.21 -22.72 -57.22
N GLN A 29 -7.26 -23.57 -57.63
CA GLN A 29 -7.52 -24.99 -57.43
C GLN A 29 -7.40 -25.26 -55.90
N PRO A 30 -8.46 -25.76 -55.24
CA PRO A 30 -8.31 -26.21 -53.87
C PRO A 30 -7.21 -27.28 -53.89
N ASP A 31 -6.20 -27.09 -53.05
CA ASP A 31 -5.13 -28.07 -52.84
C ASP A 31 -5.75 -29.35 -52.31
N ASN A 32 -6.27 -30.17 -53.19
CA ASN A 32 -6.83 -31.50 -52.86
C ASN A 32 -5.76 -32.52 -52.45
N TYR A 33 -4.54 -32.01 -52.13
CA TYR A 33 -3.44 -32.85 -51.62
C TYR A 33 -3.38 -32.89 -50.09
N ARG A 34 -4.51 -32.65 -49.40
CA ARG A 34 -4.55 -33.01 -47.99
C ARG A 34 -4.31 -34.52 -47.88
N LYS A 35 -3.14 -34.87 -47.40
CA LYS A 35 -2.84 -36.26 -47.10
C LYS A 35 -3.83 -36.76 -46.08
N VAL A 36 -4.67 -37.72 -46.51
CA VAL A 36 -5.60 -38.37 -45.61
C VAL A 36 -4.85 -39.49 -44.92
N TYR A 37 -4.90 -39.49 -43.61
CA TYR A 37 -4.26 -40.49 -42.82
C TYR A 37 -5.32 -41.53 -42.38
N PRO A 38 -4.93 -42.81 -42.16
CA PRO A 38 -5.81 -43.78 -41.53
C PRO A 38 -6.30 -43.27 -40.15
N ALA A 39 -7.45 -43.76 -39.70
CA ALA A 39 -7.93 -43.46 -38.36
C ALA A 39 -6.94 -43.99 -37.32
N GLY A 40 -6.53 -43.13 -36.41
CA GLY A 40 -5.62 -43.42 -35.32
C GLY A 40 -6.02 -42.70 -34.03
N ASN A 41 -5.62 -43.24 -32.89
CA ASN A 41 -5.85 -42.68 -31.58
C ASN A 41 -4.51 -42.41 -30.90
N PRO A 42 -4.20 -41.17 -30.54
CA PRO A 42 -3.01 -40.87 -29.74
C PRO A 42 -3.00 -41.67 -28.42
N VAL A 43 -1.86 -42.21 -28.04
CA VAL A 43 -1.62 -42.83 -26.74
C VAL A 43 -0.79 -41.88 -25.91
N VAL A 44 -1.31 -41.55 -24.73
CA VAL A 44 -0.66 -40.66 -23.77
C VAL A 44 -0.16 -41.47 -22.59
N GLU A 45 1.12 -41.33 -22.28
CA GLU A 45 1.75 -41.85 -21.07
C GLU A 45 2.37 -40.69 -20.34
N ALA A 46 2.11 -40.56 -19.03
CA ALA A 46 2.72 -39.50 -18.23
C ALA A 46 3.06 -39.98 -16.83
N ARG A 47 4.10 -39.38 -16.26
CA ARG A 47 4.57 -39.70 -14.92
C ARG A 47 4.98 -38.40 -14.20
N LEU A 48 4.51 -38.24 -12.96
CA LEU A 48 4.95 -37.18 -12.06
C LEU A 48 6.42 -37.39 -11.67
N LEU A 49 7.17 -36.26 -11.63
CA LEU A 49 8.50 -36.20 -11.04
C LEU A 49 8.46 -35.57 -9.64
N THR A 50 7.42 -34.77 -9.35
CA THR A 50 7.20 -34.08 -8.08
C THR A 50 5.91 -34.62 -7.45
N PRO A 51 5.99 -35.49 -6.42
CA PRO A 51 4.80 -36.00 -5.74
C PRO A 51 4.18 -34.97 -4.78
N GLU A 52 4.94 -33.98 -4.36
CA GLU A 52 4.50 -32.92 -3.44
C GLU A 52 5.02 -31.57 -3.95
N VAL A 53 4.25 -30.49 -3.76
CA VAL A 53 4.62 -29.12 -4.12
C VAL A 53 4.17 -28.16 -3.04
N GLN A 54 5.03 -27.20 -2.70
CA GLN A 54 4.66 -26.05 -1.88
C GLN A 54 4.13 -24.92 -2.77
N PHE A 55 2.88 -24.51 -2.54
CA PHE A 55 2.26 -23.42 -3.27
C PHE A 55 3.09 -22.12 -3.15
N GLY A 56 3.30 -21.46 -4.28
CA GLY A 56 4.07 -20.23 -4.36
C GLY A 56 5.58 -20.38 -4.41
N GLN A 57 6.11 -21.60 -4.23
CA GLN A 57 7.55 -21.87 -4.23
C GLN A 57 7.95 -22.92 -5.26
N ASP A 58 7.18 -23.98 -5.37
CA ASP A 58 7.56 -25.14 -6.16
C ASP A 58 6.95 -25.16 -7.56
N THR A 59 7.48 -26.07 -8.35
CA THR A 59 7.08 -26.32 -9.73
C THR A 59 6.67 -27.78 -9.84
N ILE A 60 5.45 -28.06 -10.32
CA ILE A 60 5.09 -29.42 -10.71
C ILE A 60 5.85 -29.80 -11.97
N ALA A 61 6.50 -30.96 -11.94
CA ALA A 61 7.24 -31.50 -13.05
C ALA A 61 6.71 -32.88 -13.44
N LEU A 62 6.56 -33.14 -14.73
CA LEU A 62 6.10 -34.40 -15.28
C LEU A 62 6.87 -34.75 -16.56
N VAL A 63 7.08 -36.04 -16.77
CA VAL A 63 7.49 -36.56 -18.06
C VAL A 63 6.22 -36.99 -18.79
N VAL A 64 6.09 -36.56 -20.04
CA VAL A 64 4.97 -36.96 -20.90
C VAL A 64 5.53 -37.57 -22.18
N THR A 65 4.92 -38.66 -22.64
CA THR A 65 5.15 -39.30 -23.93
C THR A 65 3.82 -39.44 -24.65
N VAL A 66 3.76 -38.98 -25.87
CA VAL A 66 2.60 -39.18 -26.74
C VAL A 66 3.07 -39.93 -28.00
N SER A 67 2.37 -40.98 -28.35
CA SER A 67 2.67 -41.76 -29.54
C SER A 67 1.41 -42.03 -30.36
N GLU A 68 1.60 -42.16 -31.67
CA GLU A 68 0.59 -42.52 -32.64
C GLU A 68 1.25 -43.31 -33.74
N THR A 69 0.62 -44.34 -34.28
CA THR A 69 1.23 -45.22 -35.27
C THR A 69 0.75 -44.99 -36.69
N GLN A 70 -0.42 -44.36 -36.86
CA GLN A 70 -1.07 -44.24 -38.17
C GLN A 70 -1.23 -42.80 -38.64
N THR A 71 -1.55 -41.88 -37.67
CA THR A 71 -1.87 -40.50 -37.97
C THR A 71 -0.93 -39.60 -37.18
N PRO A 72 -0.21 -38.66 -37.85
CA PRO A 72 0.70 -37.72 -37.15
C PRO A 72 -0.01 -36.95 -36.02
N LEU A 73 0.69 -36.70 -34.97
CA LEU A 73 0.26 -35.82 -33.87
C LEU A 73 0.15 -34.36 -34.36
N SER A 74 -0.69 -33.58 -33.74
CA SER A 74 -0.91 -32.17 -34.03
C SER A 74 -0.62 -31.29 -32.79
N THR A 75 -1.33 -31.54 -31.67
CA THR A 75 -1.19 -30.75 -30.47
C THR A 75 -1.24 -31.59 -29.20
N LEU A 76 -0.58 -31.12 -28.15
CA LEU A 76 -0.76 -31.59 -26.79
C LEU A 76 -1.21 -30.37 -25.95
N ARG A 77 -2.45 -30.40 -25.48
CA ARG A 77 -2.96 -29.39 -24.54
C ARG A 77 -2.72 -29.89 -23.12
N VAL A 78 -2.15 -29.01 -22.32
CA VAL A 78 -1.88 -29.23 -20.90
C VAL A 78 -2.69 -28.24 -20.08
N LYS A 79 -3.39 -28.73 -19.06
CA LYS A 79 -4.04 -27.89 -18.05
C LYS A 79 -3.64 -28.39 -16.68
N VAL A 80 -3.17 -27.49 -15.83
CA VAL A 80 -2.83 -27.78 -14.43
C VAL A 80 -3.89 -27.15 -13.54
N MET A 81 -4.47 -27.98 -12.68
CA MET A 81 -5.57 -27.59 -11.79
C MET A 81 -5.20 -27.87 -10.34
N VAL A 82 -5.59 -26.96 -9.44
CA VAL A 82 -5.62 -27.18 -7.99
C VAL A 82 -7.05 -26.97 -7.53
N GLY A 83 -7.72 -28.06 -7.16
CA GLY A 83 -9.16 -28.04 -6.94
C GLY A 83 -9.91 -27.50 -8.17
N VAL A 84 -10.62 -26.39 -7.99
CA VAL A 84 -11.35 -25.70 -9.07
C VAL A 84 -10.51 -24.64 -9.80
N ASN A 85 -9.31 -24.34 -9.31
CA ASN A 85 -8.47 -23.29 -9.85
C ASN A 85 -7.57 -23.82 -10.98
N MET A 86 -7.69 -23.24 -12.17
CA MET A 86 -6.78 -23.49 -13.27
C MET A 86 -5.54 -22.59 -13.10
N ILE A 87 -4.39 -23.21 -12.81
CA ILE A 87 -3.14 -22.48 -12.55
C ILE A 87 -2.24 -22.35 -13.79
N ALA A 88 -2.39 -23.25 -14.75
CA ALA A 88 -1.70 -23.16 -16.04
C ALA A 88 -2.53 -23.81 -17.15
N SER A 89 -2.43 -23.26 -18.36
CA SER A 89 -2.98 -23.85 -19.57
C SER A 89 -2.05 -23.52 -20.74
N GLU A 90 -1.60 -24.56 -21.42
CA GLU A 90 -0.69 -24.46 -22.54
C GLU A 90 -1.11 -25.41 -23.67
N GLU A 91 -0.90 -25.01 -24.91
CA GLU A 91 -1.06 -25.87 -26.09
C GLU A 91 0.27 -25.99 -26.83
N LEU A 92 0.87 -27.16 -26.73
CA LEU A 92 2.15 -27.49 -27.33
C LEU A 92 1.91 -28.07 -28.72
N ARG A 93 2.65 -27.57 -29.70
CA ARG A 93 2.61 -28.09 -31.04
C ARG A 93 3.47 -29.34 -31.15
N THR A 94 2.83 -30.47 -31.41
CA THR A 94 3.49 -31.75 -31.65
C THR A 94 3.63 -32.00 -33.16
N ARG A 95 4.63 -32.79 -33.55
CA ARG A 95 4.88 -33.16 -34.95
C ARG A 95 5.20 -34.64 -34.98
N ASP A 96 5.10 -35.24 -36.18
CA ASP A 96 5.40 -36.63 -36.40
C ASP A 96 4.52 -37.58 -35.60
N PHE A 97 4.97 -38.79 -35.33
CA PHE A 97 4.22 -39.86 -34.66
C PHE A 97 4.63 -40.05 -33.21
N HIS A 98 5.54 -39.25 -32.69
CA HIS A 98 6.04 -39.37 -31.35
C HIS A 98 6.42 -37.98 -30.78
N TYR A 99 6.04 -37.73 -29.54
CA TYR A 99 6.43 -36.57 -28.77
C TYR A 99 6.83 -37.03 -27.37
N ALA A 100 7.95 -36.53 -26.86
CA ALA A 100 8.38 -36.78 -25.48
C ALA A 100 9.06 -35.52 -24.94
N ASP A 101 8.66 -35.11 -23.72
CA ASP A 101 9.24 -33.95 -23.05
C ASP A 101 9.08 -34.03 -21.53
N THR A 102 9.81 -33.17 -20.83
CA THR A 102 9.65 -32.94 -19.40
C THR A 102 9.07 -31.55 -19.19
N LEU A 103 7.80 -31.49 -18.86
CA LEU A 103 7.06 -30.24 -18.63
C LEU A 103 7.16 -29.79 -17.19
N ARG A 104 7.19 -28.46 -16.98
CA ARG A 104 7.28 -27.84 -15.65
C ARG A 104 6.37 -26.64 -15.57
N TYR A 105 5.55 -26.60 -14.51
CA TYR A 105 4.61 -25.49 -14.27
C TYR A 105 4.74 -25.02 -12.82
N ALA A 106 4.99 -23.72 -12.63
CA ALA A 106 4.97 -23.12 -11.31
C ALA A 106 3.54 -23.25 -10.72
N VAL A 107 3.48 -23.58 -9.44
CA VAL A 107 2.22 -23.68 -8.71
C VAL A 107 2.10 -22.45 -7.80
N PRO A 108 1.34 -21.42 -8.19
CA PRO A 108 1.20 -20.21 -7.38
C PRO A 108 0.46 -20.51 -6.07
N PHE A 109 0.70 -19.68 -5.06
CA PHE A 109 -0.14 -19.65 -3.87
C PHE A 109 -1.31 -18.69 -4.09
N GLY A 110 -2.53 -19.17 -4.01
CA GLY A 110 -3.74 -18.38 -4.25
C GLY A 110 -4.88 -18.71 -3.30
N ALA A 111 -5.97 -18.00 -3.45
CA ALA A 111 -7.20 -18.27 -2.73
C ALA A 111 -7.79 -19.63 -3.07
N ASN A 112 -8.49 -20.24 -2.11
CA ASN A 112 -9.17 -21.53 -2.26
C ASN A 112 -8.22 -22.67 -2.71
N MET A 113 -7.00 -22.66 -2.22
CA MET A 113 -6.02 -23.73 -2.36
C MET A 113 -5.72 -24.29 -0.96
N PRO A 114 -6.56 -25.17 -0.42
CA PRO A 114 -6.41 -25.68 0.95
C PRO A 114 -5.19 -26.60 1.08
N GLU A 115 -4.76 -26.81 2.30
CA GLU A 115 -3.70 -27.77 2.64
C GLU A 115 -4.10 -29.19 2.19
N GLY A 116 -3.16 -29.88 1.56
CA GLY A 116 -3.38 -31.25 1.07
C GLY A 116 -4.21 -31.35 -0.22
N GLU A 117 -4.51 -30.24 -0.88
CA GLU A 117 -5.25 -30.25 -2.14
C GLU A 117 -4.43 -30.90 -3.25
N GLU A 118 -5.08 -31.74 -4.06
CA GLU A 118 -4.43 -32.46 -5.14
C GLU A 118 -4.21 -31.56 -6.35
N VAL A 119 -2.97 -31.53 -6.86
CA VAL A 119 -2.62 -30.87 -8.12
C VAL A 119 -2.78 -31.88 -9.25
N LYS A 120 -3.74 -31.65 -10.13
CA LYS A 120 -4.06 -32.53 -11.28
C LYS A 120 -3.57 -31.91 -12.58
N VAL A 121 -3.00 -32.75 -13.45
CA VAL A 121 -2.63 -32.35 -14.80
C VAL A 121 -3.50 -33.06 -15.80
N TYR A 122 -4.25 -32.32 -16.60
CA TYR A 122 -5.08 -32.79 -17.70
C TYR A 122 -4.30 -32.64 -18.99
N LEU A 123 -4.12 -33.76 -19.69
CA LEU A 123 -3.40 -33.82 -20.97
C LEU A 123 -4.41 -34.25 -22.05
N THR A 124 -4.50 -33.48 -23.13
CA THR A 124 -5.32 -33.81 -24.30
C THR A 124 -4.41 -33.83 -25.51
N ALA A 125 -4.12 -35.02 -26.03
CA ALA A 125 -3.32 -35.16 -27.26
C ALA A 125 -4.27 -35.30 -28.46
N THR A 126 -4.01 -34.51 -29.51
CA THR A 126 -4.83 -34.46 -30.73
C THR A 126 -3.97 -34.77 -31.93
N ASN A 127 -4.43 -35.61 -32.85
CA ASN A 127 -3.76 -35.86 -34.13
C ASN A 127 -4.25 -34.90 -35.24
N VAL A 128 -3.62 -34.96 -36.43
CA VAL A 128 -3.95 -34.04 -37.54
C VAL A 128 -5.34 -34.26 -38.14
N GLU A 129 -6.00 -35.37 -37.86
CA GLU A 129 -7.38 -35.66 -38.28
C GLU A 129 -8.39 -35.27 -37.21
N GLY A 130 -7.94 -34.70 -36.05
CA GLY A 130 -8.79 -34.16 -35.00
C GLY A 130 -9.21 -35.18 -33.96
N THR A 131 -8.71 -36.44 -34.00
CA THR A 131 -8.96 -37.40 -32.95
C THR A 131 -8.16 -37.04 -31.71
N ALA A 132 -8.83 -36.98 -30.55
CA ALA A 132 -8.22 -36.59 -29.30
C ALA A 132 -8.29 -37.70 -28.25
N THR A 133 -7.27 -37.81 -27.43
CA THR A 133 -7.20 -38.69 -26.26
C THR A 133 -6.89 -37.85 -25.03
N ASP A 134 -7.75 -38.01 -24.01
CA ASP A 134 -7.57 -37.36 -22.71
C ASP A 134 -6.88 -38.30 -21.72
N PHE A 135 -6.01 -37.71 -20.90
CA PHE A 135 -5.30 -38.38 -19.83
C PHE A 135 -5.24 -37.47 -18.61
N ILE A 136 -5.49 -37.98 -17.41
CA ILE A 136 -5.42 -37.25 -16.15
C ILE A 136 -4.31 -37.85 -15.32
N LEU A 137 -3.34 -36.98 -14.98
CA LEU A 137 -2.26 -37.30 -14.08
C LEU A 137 -2.57 -36.74 -12.70
N SER A 138 -2.63 -37.64 -11.71
CA SER A 138 -2.99 -37.38 -10.30
C SER A 138 -1.85 -37.80 -9.37
N GLY A 139 -1.97 -37.45 -8.07
CA GLY A 139 -1.07 -37.94 -7.02
C GLY A 139 0.04 -36.90 -6.65
N CYS A 140 -0.07 -35.67 -7.11
CA CYS A 140 0.74 -34.58 -6.56
C CYS A 140 -0.06 -33.86 -5.48
N VAL A 141 0.48 -33.78 -4.26
CA VAL A 141 -0.16 -33.13 -3.12
C VAL A 141 0.40 -31.72 -2.97
N GLY A 142 -0.48 -30.73 -2.85
CA GLY A 142 -0.13 -29.35 -2.64
C GLY A 142 -0.11 -28.96 -1.16
N HIS A 143 0.94 -28.29 -0.72
CA HIS A 143 1.12 -27.80 0.63
C HIS A 143 1.11 -26.27 0.66
N ARG A 144 0.43 -25.70 1.63
CA ARG A 144 0.41 -24.25 1.83
C ARG A 144 1.68 -23.79 2.52
N PRO A 145 2.19 -22.59 2.21
CA PRO A 145 3.19 -21.97 3.05
C PRO A 145 2.60 -21.70 4.44
N ALA A 146 3.35 -22.00 5.49
CA ALA A 146 2.96 -21.66 6.85
C ALA A 146 2.93 -20.15 7.02
N ILE A 147 1.81 -19.62 7.47
CA ILE A 147 1.65 -18.23 7.87
C ILE A 147 1.51 -18.23 9.39
N GLU A 148 2.62 -18.01 10.10
CA GLU A 148 2.65 -18.01 11.57
C GLU A 148 2.27 -16.65 12.15
N THR A 149 2.55 -15.58 11.42
CA THR A 149 2.29 -14.20 11.82
C THR A 149 1.75 -13.43 10.64
N LEU A 150 0.90 -12.44 10.92
CA LEU A 150 0.41 -11.50 9.92
C LEU A 150 0.34 -10.09 10.51
N TYR A 151 0.67 -9.10 9.71
CA TYR A 151 0.72 -7.70 10.11
C TYR A 151 -0.07 -6.85 9.13
N ILE A 152 -0.84 -5.90 9.66
CA ILE A 152 -1.41 -4.79 8.87
C ILE A 152 -0.30 -3.76 8.73
N MET A 153 0.09 -3.48 7.48
CA MET A 153 1.22 -2.62 7.14
C MET A 153 0.75 -1.34 6.45
N PRO A 154 1.46 -0.22 6.61
CA PRO A 154 1.24 0.96 5.79
C PRO A 154 1.39 0.65 4.30
N PRO A 155 0.61 1.28 3.40
CA PRO A 155 0.66 1.05 1.96
C PRO A 155 1.81 1.83 1.31
N THR A 156 3.00 1.75 1.88
CA THR A 156 4.20 2.44 1.38
C THR A 156 5.38 1.48 1.30
N ILE A 157 6.22 1.70 0.30
CA ILE A 157 7.53 1.05 0.18
C ILE A 157 8.62 1.85 0.91
N ASP A 158 8.31 3.07 1.30
CA ASP A 158 9.22 3.95 2.01
C ASP A 158 9.47 3.49 3.44
N TYR A 159 10.55 3.99 4.02
CA TYR A 159 10.91 3.73 5.39
C TYR A 159 9.84 4.29 6.34
N THR A 160 9.34 3.44 7.24
CA THR A 160 8.37 3.84 8.26
C THR A 160 8.82 3.37 9.64
N ALA A 161 8.75 4.21 10.68
CA ALA A 161 9.17 3.87 12.04
C ALA A 161 8.08 3.24 12.89
N LEU A 162 6.85 3.23 12.46
CA LEU A 162 5.89 2.32 13.08
C LEU A 162 6.39 0.88 13.03
N GLY A 163 7.59 0.82 12.45
CA GLY A 163 8.56 -0.25 12.58
C GLY A 163 8.02 -1.61 12.24
N LYS A 164 7.00 -2.11 12.85
CA LYS A 164 6.55 -3.50 12.72
C LYS A 164 5.16 -3.67 12.13
N GLY A 165 4.43 -2.59 11.89
CA GLY A 165 3.02 -2.66 11.58
C GLY A 165 2.19 -3.16 12.78
N LYS A 166 0.89 -3.33 12.58
CA LYS A 166 -0.01 -3.87 13.59
C LYS A 166 -0.09 -5.38 13.44
N GLN A 167 0.44 -6.11 14.40
CA GLN A 167 0.34 -7.57 14.40
C GLN A 167 -1.12 -8.00 14.63
N MET A 168 -1.56 -8.96 13.82
CA MET A 168 -2.84 -9.64 13.97
C MET A 168 -2.69 -10.86 14.88
N THR A 169 -3.72 -11.19 15.62
CA THR A 169 -3.79 -12.40 16.43
C THR A 169 -4.35 -13.53 15.59
N GLN A 170 -3.72 -14.69 15.65
CA GLN A 170 -4.29 -15.89 15.01
C GLN A 170 -5.37 -16.47 15.93
N GLU A 171 -6.57 -16.59 15.38
CA GLU A 171 -7.74 -17.19 16.03
C GLU A 171 -8.28 -18.29 15.09
N ASP A 172 -8.18 -19.54 15.53
CA ASP A 172 -8.44 -20.70 14.69
C ASP A 172 -7.61 -20.63 13.38
N ASP A 173 -8.30 -20.63 12.23
CA ASP A 173 -7.67 -20.55 10.90
C ASP A 173 -7.63 -19.11 10.33
N ARG A 174 -7.90 -18.09 11.14
CA ARG A 174 -7.98 -16.69 10.72
C ARG A 174 -7.02 -15.81 11.49
N PHE A 175 -6.75 -14.63 10.93
CA PHE A 175 -5.99 -13.57 11.57
C PHE A 175 -6.92 -12.41 11.88
N VAL A 176 -6.91 -11.94 13.12
CA VAL A 176 -7.78 -10.86 13.60
C VAL A 176 -6.96 -9.78 14.28
N ALA A 177 -7.26 -8.54 13.99
CA ALA A 177 -6.74 -7.38 14.71
C ALA A 177 -7.91 -6.60 15.33
N TYR A 178 -7.79 -6.30 16.62
CA TYR A 178 -8.81 -5.61 17.40
C TYR A 178 -8.32 -4.24 17.87
N GLY A 179 -9.27 -3.37 18.19
CA GLY A 179 -9.03 -2.08 18.82
C GLY A 179 -8.20 -1.15 17.96
N LEU A 180 -8.40 -1.23 16.64
CA LEU A 180 -7.58 -0.50 15.67
C LEU A 180 -7.83 1.00 15.74
N GLY A 181 -9.09 1.42 15.78
CA GLY A 181 -9.47 2.83 15.73
C GLY A 181 -9.00 3.53 14.47
N TYR A 182 -8.85 2.81 13.36
CA TYR A 182 -8.42 3.37 12.09
C TYR A 182 -9.51 4.22 11.44
N PRO A 183 -9.13 5.21 10.60
CA PRO A 183 -10.10 5.99 9.85
C PRO A 183 -11.06 5.12 9.06
N LYS A 184 -12.29 5.59 8.84
CA LYS A 184 -13.31 4.92 8.03
C LYS A 184 -12.88 4.69 6.57
N SER A 185 -11.89 5.44 6.11
CA SER A 185 -11.19 5.22 4.84
C SER A 185 -9.73 5.01 5.15
N MET A 186 -9.19 3.86 4.78
CA MET A 186 -7.80 3.52 5.02
C MET A 186 -7.26 2.63 3.90
N GLN A 187 -5.94 2.64 3.77
CA GLN A 187 -5.22 1.74 2.88
C GLN A 187 -4.18 0.96 3.68
N CYS A 188 -4.01 -0.31 3.36
CA CYS A 188 -3.01 -1.16 3.98
C CYS A 188 -2.50 -2.26 3.04
N LEU A 189 -1.43 -2.90 3.47
CA LEU A 189 -0.96 -4.19 2.97
C LEU A 189 -1.04 -5.19 4.13
N LEU A 190 -1.16 -6.48 3.82
CA LEU A 190 -0.96 -7.53 4.83
C LEU A 190 0.38 -8.22 4.55
N ALA A 191 1.26 -8.29 5.54
CA ALA A 191 2.57 -8.90 5.39
C ALA A 191 2.79 -9.98 6.45
N VAL A 192 3.39 -11.10 6.05
CA VAL A 192 3.65 -12.25 6.94
C VAL A 192 4.72 -11.91 7.98
N VAL A 193 5.60 -10.98 7.66
CA VAL A 193 6.63 -10.47 8.57
C VAL A 193 6.42 -8.98 8.78
N GLY A 194 6.52 -8.52 10.01
CA GLY A 194 6.54 -7.11 10.34
C GLY A 194 7.72 -6.40 9.68
N THR A 195 7.72 -5.08 9.70
CA THR A 195 8.74 -4.30 9.01
C THR A 195 10.14 -4.59 9.53
N LYS A 196 11.05 -4.75 8.60
CA LYS A 196 12.48 -4.77 8.87
C LYS A 196 13.02 -3.36 8.60
N PHE A 197 13.51 -2.68 9.64
CA PHE A 197 13.98 -1.28 9.54
C PHE A 197 12.93 -0.30 8.99
N GLY A 198 11.66 -0.50 9.34
CA GLY A 198 10.59 0.37 8.90
C GLY A 198 10.09 0.17 7.47
N ARG A 199 10.55 -0.82 6.73
CA ARG A 199 10.09 -1.13 5.37
C ARG A 199 9.36 -2.45 5.33
N VAL A 200 8.38 -2.58 4.42
CA VAL A 200 7.78 -3.88 4.11
C VAL A 200 8.88 -4.84 3.64
N ASP A 201 8.96 -6.00 4.26
CA ASP A 201 9.91 -7.04 3.87
C ASP A 201 9.34 -7.86 2.71
N TRP A 202 9.64 -7.42 1.49
CA TRP A 202 9.20 -8.05 0.26
C TRP A 202 9.86 -9.40 -0.04
N THR A 203 10.77 -9.88 0.80
CA THR A 203 11.32 -11.23 0.69
C THR A 203 10.38 -12.30 1.24
N HIS A 204 9.30 -11.87 1.90
CA HIS A 204 8.23 -12.70 2.44
C HIS A 204 6.89 -12.38 1.78
N PRO A 205 5.88 -13.25 1.92
CA PRO A 205 4.56 -13.02 1.35
C PRO A 205 3.94 -11.70 1.80
N VAL A 206 3.48 -10.90 0.83
CA VAL A 206 2.74 -9.66 1.02
C VAL A 206 1.44 -9.75 0.23
N PHE A 207 0.33 -9.39 0.87
CA PHE A 207 -0.98 -9.36 0.25
C PHE A 207 -1.38 -7.91 -0.04
N GLY A 208 -1.90 -7.71 -1.23
CA GLY A 208 -2.49 -6.48 -1.73
C GLY A 208 -3.57 -6.78 -2.74
N MET A 209 -4.04 -5.78 -3.44
CA MET A 209 -5.07 -5.93 -4.48
C MET A 209 -4.43 -6.05 -5.86
N MET A 210 -4.82 -7.07 -6.62
CA MET A 210 -4.46 -7.26 -8.03
C MET A 210 -5.71 -7.67 -8.79
N ASP A 211 -6.01 -7.02 -9.91
CA ASP A 211 -7.24 -7.25 -10.69
C ASP A 211 -8.53 -7.21 -9.86
N GLY A 212 -8.58 -6.31 -8.86
CA GLY A 212 -9.73 -6.16 -7.96
C GLY A 212 -9.93 -7.29 -6.95
N LYS A 213 -8.94 -8.16 -6.78
CA LYS A 213 -8.96 -9.28 -5.82
C LYS A 213 -7.78 -9.20 -4.88
N LEU A 214 -7.99 -9.60 -3.63
CA LEU A 214 -6.92 -9.79 -2.68
C LEU A 214 -6.02 -10.95 -3.14
N SER A 215 -4.74 -10.67 -3.30
CA SER A 215 -3.76 -11.58 -3.89
C SER A 215 -2.40 -11.41 -3.23
N LEU A 216 -1.55 -12.42 -3.35
CA LEU A 216 -0.11 -12.23 -3.14
C LEU A 216 0.44 -11.33 -4.23
N ILE A 217 1.21 -10.34 -3.82
CA ILE A 217 1.82 -9.37 -4.71
C ILE A 217 3.33 -9.31 -4.49
N THR A 218 4.04 -8.93 -5.52
CA THR A 218 5.48 -8.66 -5.48
C THR A 218 5.76 -7.16 -5.36
N GLN A 219 6.94 -6.82 -4.90
CA GLN A 219 7.40 -5.43 -4.88
C GLN A 219 7.32 -4.77 -6.26
N ALA A 220 7.77 -5.48 -7.31
CA ALA A 220 7.75 -4.97 -8.67
C ALA A 220 6.33 -4.65 -9.17
N GLN A 221 5.34 -5.50 -8.86
CA GLN A 221 3.93 -5.26 -9.19
C GLN A 221 3.37 -4.06 -8.44
N PHE A 222 3.75 -3.90 -7.18
CA PHE A 222 3.32 -2.76 -6.37
C PHE A 222 3.94 -1.44 -6.87
N GLU A 223 5.24 -1.41 -7.14
CA GLU A 223 5.96 -0.25 -7.65
C GLU A 223 5.52 0.16 -9.06
N SER A 224 5.16 -0.81 -9.91
CA SER A 224 4.63 -0.53 -11.26
C SER A 224 3.18 -0.07 -11.26
N GLY A 225 2.46 -0.20 -10.15
CA GLY A 225 1.03 0.09 -10.06
C GLY A 225 0.12 -1.02 -10.62
N GLU A 226 0.67 -2.18 -10.99
CA GLU A 226 -0.10 -3.38 -11.34
C GLU A 226 -0.88 -3.92 -10.13
N ALA A 227 -0.23 -3.88 -8.96
CA ALA A 227 -0.89 -4.16 -7.69
C ALA A 227 -1.09 -2.86 -6.89
N THR A 228 -2.15 -2.80 -6.10
CA THR A 228 -2.50 -1.65 -5.28
C THR A 228 -2.69 -2.04 -3.82
N PRO A 229 -2.67 -1.08 -2.88
CA PRO A 229 -3.04 -1.36 -1.51
C PRO A 229 -4.46 -1.92 -1.39
N ILE A 230 -4.70 -2.62 -0.30
CA ILE A 230 -6.05 -2.96 0.15
C ILE A 230 -6.69 -1.68 0.64
N THR A 231 -7.79 -1.28 0.02
CA THR A 231 -8.55 -0.10 0.43
C THR A 231 -9.79 -0.56 1.20
N ILE A 232 -9.96 -0.03 2.40
CA ILE A 232 -11.18 -0.18 3.21
C ILE A 232 -11.83 1.19 3.25
N GLU A 233 -13.07 1.27 2.79
CA GLU A 233 -13.86 2.49 2.80
C GLU A 233 -15.29 2.14 3.21
N ASP A 234 -15.76 2.70 4.32
CA ASP A 234 -17.08 2.41 4.88
C ASP A 234 -17.68 3.65 5.52
N ASP A 235 -18.62 4.25 4.84
CA ASP A 235 -19.34 5.43 5.33
C ASP A 235 -20.33 5.14 6.48
N GLN A 236 -20.59 3.85 6.78
CA GLN A 236 -21.49 3.43 7.86
C GLN A 236 -20.78 3.33 9.19
N VAL A 237 -19.46 3.31 9.20
CA VAL A 237 -18.64 3.26 10.42
C VAL A 237 -17.84 4.55 10.58
N GLU A 238 -17.53 4.87 11.80
CA GLU A 238 -16.77 6.06 12.19
C GLU A 238 -15.29 5.76 12.33
N SER A 239 -14.99 4.51 12.66
CA SER A 239 -13.64 3.97 12.67
C SER A 239 -13.69 2.49 12.35
N ILE A 240 -12.66 1.98 11.67
CA ILE A 240 -12.42 0.56 11.53
C ILE A 240 -11.78 0.07 12.84
N ASP A 241 -12.48 -0.81 13.54
CA ASP A 241 -12.05 -1.29 14.86
C ASP A 241 -11.47 -2.71 14.81
N THR A 242 -11.98 -3.52 13.88
CA THR A 242 -11.55 -4.90 13.71
C THR A 242 -11.32 -5.20 12.23
N ILE A 243 -10.22 -5.88 11.91
CA ILE A 243 -9.95 -6.45 10.60
C ILE A 243 -9.70 -7.94 10.77
N THR A 244 -10.38 -8.76 9.98
CA THR A 244 -10.21 -10.22 9.94
C THR A 244 -9.78 -10.65 8.55
N PHE A 245 -8.74 -11.47 8.46
CA PHE A 245 -8.27 -12.07 7.24
C PHE A 245 -8.34 -13.60 7.32
N ASP A 246 -8.96 -14.20 6.31
CA ASP A 246 -8.98 -15.66 6.11
C ASP A 246 -7.88 -16.02 5.09
N PRO A 247 -6.80 -16.68 5.52
CA PRO A 247 -5.70 -17.01 4.63
C PRO A 247 -6.05 -18.13 3.63
N ILE A 248 -7.15 -18.86 3.81
CA ILE A 248 -7.58 -19.92 2.88
C ILE A 248 -8.30 -19.31 1.69
N THR A 249 -9.29 -18.46 1.96
CA THR A 249 -10.14 -17.86 0.93
C THR A 249 -9.61 -16.53 0.42
N PHE A 250 -8.61 -15.94 1.11
CA PHE A 250 -8.15 -14.57 0.96
C PHE A 250 -9.28 -13.55 1.19
N ALA A 251 -10.29 -13.93 1.96
CA ALA A 251 -11.35 -13.03 2.35
C ALA A 251 -10.86 -12.09 3.46
N LEU A 252 -11.07 -10.80 3.25
CA LEU A 252 -10.86 -9.78 4.26
C LEU A 252 -12.21 -9.22 4.65
N THR A 253 -12.49 -9.22 5.94
CA THR A 253 -13.68 -8.59 6.52
C THR A 253 -13.26 -7.61 7.58
N TYR A 254 -14.09 -6.62 7.84
CA TYR A 254 -13.84 -5.63 8.88
C TYR A 254 -15.15 -5.29 9.59
N SER A 255 -15.03 -4.75 10.78
CA SER A 255 -16.12 -4.10 11.48
C SER A 255 -15.65 -2.79 12.07
N GLY A 256 -16.55 -1.83 12.11
CA GLY A 256 -16.31 -0.54 12.72
C GLY A 256 -17.17 -0.34 13.95
N LYS A 257 -16.72 0.52 14.82
CA LYS A 257 -17.53 1.04 15.91
C LYS A 257 -18.31 2.23 15.39
N VAL A 258 -19.63 2.20 15.52
CA VAL A 258 -20.47 3.36 15.30
C VAL A 258 -20.26 4.27 16.52
N ALA A 259 -19.20 5.09 16.52
CA ALA A 259 -19.01 6.13 17.50
C ALA A 259 -19.88 7.33 17.09
N GLN A 260 -20.41 8.07 18.01
CA GLN A 260 -21.06 9.33 17.68
C GLN A 260 -20.01 10.44 17.71
N PRO A 261 -19.98 11.34 16.75
CA PRO A 261 -19.11 12.50 16.81
C PRO A 261 -19.32 13.24 18.12
N VAL A 262 -18.23 13.70 18.70
CA VAL A 262 -18.31 14.48 19.91
C VAL A 262 -19.14 15.76 19.64
N THR A 263 -20.13 16.00 20.46
CA THR A 263 -20.96 17.22 20.45
C THR A 263 -20.60 18.16 21.61
N SER A 264 -19.89 17.65 22.60
CA SER A 264 -19.36 18.39 23.73
C SER A 264 -18.09 17.70 24.24
N LEU A 265 -17.04 18.44 24.50
CA LEU A 265 -15.79 17.95 25.09
C LEU A 265 -15.49 18.78 26.35
N ASP A 266 -15.64 18.18 27.49
CA ASP A 266 -15.16 18.73 28.76
C ASP A 266 -13.78 18.14 29.06
N VAL A 267 -12.74 18.93 28.85
CA VAL A 267 -11.35 18.46 28.96
C VAL A 267 -10.99 18.01 30.39
N MET A 268 -11.73 18.42 31.40
CA MET A 268 -11.49 18.03 32.79
C MET A 268 -12.23 16.75 33.17
N ASN A 269 -13.35 16.43 32.54
CA ASN A 269 -14.18 15.28 32.87
C ASN A 269 -14.13 14.15 31.85
N ASP A 270 -13.99 14.47 30.55
CA ASP A 270 -13.99 13.47 29.44
C ASP A 270 -12.59 12.91 29.14
N LEU A 271 -11.53 13.66 29.54
CA LEU A 271 -10.14 13.22 29.35
C LEU A 271 -9.57 12.66 30.66
N ALA A 272 -9.00 11.47 30.60
CA ALA A 272 -8.37 10.81 31.74
C ALA A 272 -7.08 11.52 32.19
N GLU A 273 -6.81 11.51 33.48
CA GLU A 273 -5.56 11.99 34.08
C GLU A 273 -4.39 11.06 33.66
N GLU A 274 -3.22 11.63 33.52
CA GLU A 274 -1.98 10.89 33.23
C GLU A 274 -2.12 9.84 32.10
N PRO A 275 -2.47 10.25 30.87
CA PRO A 275 -2.80 9.32 29.80
C PRO A 275 -1.63 8.37 29.50
N ALA A 276 -1.92 7.07 29.48
CA ALA A 276 -0.92 6.01 29.28
C ALA A 276 -0.23 6.06 27.90
N SER A 277 -0.83 6.74 26.92
CA SER A 277 -0.23 7.02 25.62
C SER A 277 1.03 7.89 25.67
N ILE A 278 1.21 8.67 26.74
CA ILE A 278 2.43 9.42 27.03
C ILE A 278 3.34 8.53 27.89
N THR A 279 4.46 8.08 27.33
CA THR A 279 5.36 7.13 28.02
C THR A 279 6.19 7.78 29.10
N SER A 280 6.56 9.06 28.95
CA SER A 280 7.28 9.82 29.96
C SER A 280 6.41 10.10 31.20
N THR A 281 6.75 9.46 32.33
CA THR A 281 5.99 9.56 33.60
C THR A 281 5.92 10.99 34.15
N SER A 282 6.95 11.79 33.98
CA SER A 282 6.98 13.19 34.42
C SER A 282 6.12 14.09 33.55
N VAL A 283 6.11 13.84 32.23
CA VAL A 283 5.37 14.65 31.27
C VAL A 283 3.88 14.34 31.28
N ARG A 284 3.49 13.07 31.39
CA ARG A 284 2.06 12.71 31.37
C ARG A 284 1.25 13.34 32.49
N LYS A 285 1.87 13.67 33.63
CA LYS A 285 1.23 14.40 34.71
C LYS A 285 0.79 15.82 34.37
N LEU A 286 1.34 16.35 33.30
CA LEU A 286 1.00 17.67 32.75
C LEU A 286 -0.23 17.62 31.85
N TYR A 287 -0.73 16.43 31.57
CA TYR A 287 -1.77 16.21 30.59
C TYR A 287 -2.96 15.41 31.13
N ARG A 288 -4.11 15.70 30.56
CA ARG A 288 -5.23 14.78 30.48
C ARG A 288 -5.35 14.29 29.05
N GLY A 289 -5.92 13.10 28.80
CA GLY A 289 -6.02 12.61 27.44
C GLY A 289 -6.97 11.44 27.25
N ALA A 290 -7.56 11.37 26.07
CA ALA A 290 -8.38 10.26 25.60
C ALA A 290 -8.33 10.18 24.07
N LYS A 291 -8.80 9.07 23.51
CA LYS A 291 -9.16 9.01 22.09
C LYS A 291 -10.55 9.60 21.91
N VAL A 292 -10.68 10.62 21.09
CA VAL A 292 -11.93 11.32 20.78
C VAL A 292 -12.23 11.21 19.29
N TYR A 293 -13.49 10.91 18.98
CA TYR A 293 -13.93 10.84 17.59
C TYR A 293 -14.51 12.19 17.16
N PHE A 294 -13.98 12.73 16.06
CA PHE A 294 -14.45 13.96 15.45
C PHE A 294 -14.98 13.70 14.04
N ALA A 295 -16.02 14.42 13.65
CA ALA A 295 -16.49 14.44 12.27
C ALA A 295 -16.06 15.74 11.60
N LYS A 296 -15.60 15.64 10.36
CA LYS A 296 -15.20 16.79 9.54
C LYS A 296 -16.33 17.83 9.49
N ASP A 297 -15.96 19.09 9.65
CA ASP A 297 -16.87 20.23 9.67
C ASP A 297 -17.95 20.22 10.78
N SER A 298 -17.89 19.29 11.74
CA SER A 298 -18.80 19.28 12.88
C SER A 298 -18.50 20.41 13.86
N GLU A 299 -19.54 20.88 14.54
CA GLU A 299 -19.44 21.82 15.65
C GLU A 299 -19.63 21.07 16.98
N PHE A 300 -18.88 21.46 17.99
CA PHE A 300 -19.01 20.95 19.35
C PHE A 300 -18.74 22.06 20.38
N THR A 301 -19.13 21.83 21.63
CA THR A 301 -18.77 22.73 22.73
C THR A 301 -17.49 22.24 23.40
N LEU A 302 -16.55 23.16 23.67
CA LEU A 302 -15.32 22.92 24.42
C LEU A 302 -15.42 23.59 25.78
N THR A 303 -15.32 22.79 26.83
CA THR A 303 -15.44 23.26 28.22
C THR A 303 -14.32 22.70 29.09
N GLY A 304 -14.19 23.21 30.32
CA GLY A 304 -13.13 22.81 31.25
C GLY A 304 -11.79 23.51 31.03
N VAL A 305 -11.70 24.39 30.03
CA VAL A 305 -10.55 25.24 29.72
C VAL A 305 -10.71 26.63 30.34
N GLN A 306 -9.62 27.38 30.49
CA GLN A 306 -9.69 28.75 31.01
C GLN A 306 -10.19 29.75 29.96
N ASN A 307 -9.73 29.60 28.74
CA ASN A 307 -10.14 30.44 27.60
C ASN A 307 -10.23 29.61 26.33
N VAL A 308 -11.44 29.43 25.81
CA VAL A 308 -11.70 28.57 24.64
C VAL A 308 -10.97 29.06 23.39
N GLU A 309 -10.93 30.38 23.15
CA GLU A 309 -10.25 30.94 21.96
C GLU A 309 -8.76 30.57 21.91
N THR A 310 -8.08 30.62 23.05
CA THR A 310 -6.64 30.31 23.11
C THR A 310 -6.33 28.86 23.38
N ALA A 311 -7.28 28.10 23.95
CA ALA A 311 -7.14 26.67 24.21
C ALA A 311 -7.35 25.80 22.94
N CYS A 312 -8.08 26.30 21.95
CA CYS A 312 -8.30 25.60 20.68
C CYS A 312 -6.99 25.27 19.99
N ASN A 313 -6.87 24.02 19.52
CA ASN A 313 -5.77 23.63 18.64
C ASN A 313 -5.80 24.45 17.34
N TYR A 314 -4.72 25.19 17.05
CA TYR A 314 -4.64 26.13 15.94
C TYR A 314 -4.74 25.49 14.54
N ASP A 315 -4.48 24.18 14.43
CA ASP A 315 -4.52 23.48 13.16
C ASP A 315 -5.84 22.72 12.97
N TYR A 316 -6.39 22.16 14.03
CA TYR A 316 -7.54 21.26 13.96
C TYR A 316 -8.86 21.88 14.38
N MET A 317 -8.86 23.06 15.00
CA MET A 317 -10.04 23.69 15.59
C MET A 317 -10.17 25.15 15.14
N GLU A 318 -11.40 25.57 14.88
CA GLU A 318 -11.80 26.95 14.63
C GLU A 318 -12.75 27.41 15.74
N TRP A 319 -12.36 28.43 16.50
CA TRP A 319 -13.23 29.02 17.49
C TRP A 319 -14.34 29.84 16.85
N LEU A 320 -15.60 29.55 17.20
CA LEU A 320 -16.79 30.20 16.64
C LEU A 320 -17.42 31.23 17.59
N GLY A 321 -16.82 31.42 18.77
CA GLY A 321 -17.32 32.34 19.82
C GLY A 321 -17.95 31.59 21.00
N GLY A 322 -17.76 32.14 22.21
CA GLY A 322 -18.17 31.48 23.42
C GLY A 322 -17.43 30.16 23.65
N ASP A 323 -18.16 29.10 23.86
CA ASP A 323 -17.65 27.73 24.03
C ASP A 323 -17.75 26.87 22.76
N LYS A 324 -18.15 27.47 21.63
CA LYS A 324 -18.32 26.76 20.36
C LYS A 324 -17.05 26.67 19.55
N VAL A 325 -16.80 25.47 19.03
CA VAL A 325 -15.63 25.12 18.23
C VAL A 325 -16.08 24.29 17.02
N LYS A 326 -15.49 24.57 15.86
CA LYS A 326 -15.62 23.77 14.65
C LYS A 326 -14.39 22.88 14.47
N TRP A 327 -14.61 21.62 14.14
CA TRP A 327 -13.55 20.70 13.77
C TRP A 327 -13.11 20.92 12.31
N LEU A 328 -11.81 21.04 12.07
CA LEU A 328 -11.20 21.27 10.75
C LEU A 328 -10.47 20.04 10.19
N GLY A 329 -10.21 19.04 11.03
CA GLY A 329 -9.54 17.80 10.61
C GLY A 329 -10.47 16.87 9.83
N GLU A 330 -9.91 15.79 9.30
CA GLU A 330 -10.71 14.72 8.69
C GLU A 330 -11.54 13.99 9.75
N THR A 331 -12.58 13.29 9.32
CA THR A 331 -13.41 12.46 10.19
C THR A 331 -12.58 11.27 10.70
N GLY A 332 -12.54 11.06 12.01
CA GLY A 332 -11.79 9.95 12.61
C GLY A 332 -11.54 10.07 14.09
N MET A 333 -10.85 9.06 14.63
CA MET A 333 -10.37 9.04 16.01
C MET A 333 -9.02 9.77 16.08
N TYR A 334 -8.87 10.58 17.14
CA TYR A 334 -7.62 11.30 17.41
C TYR A 334 -7.23 11.13 18.86
N ASN A 335 -5.94 11.03 19.14
CA ASN A 335 -5.42 11.25 20.48
C ASN A 335 -5.61 12.73 20.81
N THR A 336 -6.43 12.99 21.80
CA THR A 336 -6.76 14.34 22.24
C THR A 336 -6.20 14.53 23.65
N TYR A 337 -5.33 15.50 23.81
CA TYR A 337 -4.72 15.83 25.10
C TYR A 337 -5.05 17.26 25.49
N TYR A 338 -5.17 17.50 26.78
CA TYR A 338 -5.26 18.83 27.34
C TYR A 338 -4.04 19.09 28.21
N HIS A 339 -3.24 20.09 27.83
CA HIS A 339 -2.08 20.53 28.59
C HIS A 339 -2.52 21.48 29.72
N LEU A 340 -2.45 20.99 30.97
CA LEU A 340 -3.00 21.67 32.13
C LEU A 340 -2.41 23.07 32.38
N ALA A 341 -1.08 23.20 32.28
CA ALA A 341 -0.40 24.47 32.54
C ALA A 341 -0.49 25.48 31.37
N GLY A 342 -0.56 24.96 30.15
CA GLY A 342 -0.63 25.79 28.93
C GLY A 342 -2.04 26.14 28.51
N ASP A 343 -3.08 25.59 29.16
CA ASP A 343 -4.48 25.73 28.75
C ASP A 343 -4.67 25.50 27.24
N TYR A 344 -4.23 24.34 26.74
CA TYR A 344 -4.18 24.08 25.30
C TYR A 344 -4.58 22.65 24.96
N VAL A 345 -5.42 22.49 23.96
CA VAL A 345 -5.82 21.18 23.43
C VAL A 345 -4.83 20.75 22.33
N VAL A 346 -4.13 19.66 22.57
CA VAL A 346 -3.22 19.05 21.62
C VAL A 346 -3.95 17.92 20.91
N ILE A 347 -3.88 17.90 19.60
CA ILE A 347 -4.49 16.89 18.74
C ILE A 347 -3.39 16.15 18.00
N GLU A 348 -3.43 14.84 18.05
CA GLU A 348 -2.54 13.97 17.30
C GLU A 348 -3.33 12.89 16.55
N PRO A 349 -2.99 12.58 15.30
CA PRO A 349 -3.49 11.36 14.66
C PRO A 349 -3.11 10.13 15.50
N LEU A 350 -3.75 9.02 15.28
CA LEU A 350 -3.32 7.77 15.90
C LEU A 350 -1.89 7.43 15.48
N ALA A 351 -1.10 6.87 16.39
CA ALA A 351 0.32 6.62 16.18
C ALA A 351 0.63 5.63 15.04
N ASP A 352 -0.34 4.83 14.63
CA ASP A 352 -0.26 3.88 13.52
C ASP A 352 -0.46 4.55 12.15
N LEU A 353 -0.96 5.81 12.12
CA LEU A 353 -1.09 6.57 10.89
C LEU A 353 0.27 7.13 10.47
N VAL A 354 0.56 6.98 9.18
CA VAL A 354 1.84 7.36 8.58
C VAL A 354 1.60 8.15 7.30
N TYR A 355 2.66 8.69 6.72
CA TYR A 355 2.60 9.28 5.39
C TYR A 355 1.91 8.37 4.37
N PRO A 356 1.02 8.91 3.50
CA PRO A 356 0.68 10.32 3.34
C PRO A 356 -0.39 10.87 4.29
N ASP A 357 -0.96 10.05 5.18
CA ASP A 357 -2.11 10.42 6.02
C ASP A 357 -1.69 11.18 7.29
N ALA A 358 -0.46 11.02 7.72
CA ALA A 358 0.12 11.75 8.85
C ALA A 358 1.55 12.22 8.55
N MET A 359 1.94 13.33 9.16
CA MET A 359 3.29 13.89 9.16
C MET A 359 3.60 14.44 10.55
N TRP A 360 4.83 14.29 10.97
CA TRP A 360 5.30 14.70 12.29
C TRP A 360 6.50 15.63 12.18
N LEU A 361 6.62 16.52 13.14
CA LEU A 361 7.75 17.41 13.30
C LEU A 361 8.39 17.11 14.65
N CYS A 362 9.71 16.94 14.71
CA CYS A 362 10.44 16.63 15.93
C CYS A 362 11.78 17.40 15.94
N GLY A 363 12.15 17.91 17.11
CA GLY A 363 13.39 18.67 17.28
C GLY A 363 13.41 19.56 18.52
N VAL A 364 14.27 20.54 18.53
CA VAL A 364 14.49 21.49 19.64
C VAL A 364 14.12 22.93 19.27
N GLY A 365 13.98 23.79 20.26
CA GLY A 365 13.62 25.20 20.08
C GLY A 365 12.16 25.45 19.76
N MET A 366 11.29 24.46 19.99
CA MET A 366 9.85 24.52 19.71
C MET A 366 9.03 24.08 20.93
N GLY A 367 7.75 24.40 20.91
CA GLY A 367 6.78 24.01 21.92
C GLY A 367 5.36 24.07 21.39
N GLN A 368 4.41 23.64 22.23
CA GLN A 368 2.99 23.88 21.95
C GLN A 368 2.71 25.38 21.93
N PRO A 369 1.74 25.88 21.14
CA PRO A 369 1.53 27.34 20.96
C PRO A 369 1.35 28.16 22.25
N THR A 370 0.84 27.56 23.31
CA THR A 370 0.64 28.22 24.59
C THR A 370 1.65 27.76 25.67
N ALA A 371 2.56 26.86 25.32
CA ALA A 371 3.58 26.39 26.25
C ALA A 371 4.68 27.43 26.43
N THR A 372 5.13 27.58 27.67
CA THR A 372 6.31 28.39 27.97
C THR A 372 7.60 27.66 27.55
N PRO A 373 8.73 28.38 27.41
CA PRO A 373 10.01 27.75 27.03
C PRO A 373 10.47 26.61 27.95
N GLU A 374 9.99 26.56 29.17
CA GLU A 374 10.32 25.50 30.13
C GLU A 374 9.69 24.13 29.78
N VAL A 375 8.70 24.11 28.89
CA VAL A 375 8.01 22.90 28.44
C VAL A 375 8.42 22.61 27.00
N THR A 376 9.70 22.63 26.73
CA THR A 376 10.18 22.60 25.38
C THR A 376 10.42 21.21 24.86
N SER A 377 10.35 21.15 23.53
CA SER A 377 10.62 20.00 22.70
C SER A 377 12.03 19.41 22.92
N GLY A 378 12.18 18.21 22.52
CA GLY A 378 13.46 17.50 22.42
C GLY A 378 13.37 16.49 21.30
N TRP A 379 14.49 15.92 20.91
CA TRP A 379 14.51 14.84 19.96
C TRP A 379 13.91 13.57 20.57
N GLY A 380 12.64 13.31 20.27
CA GLY A 380 11.91 12.14 20.79
C GLY A 380 10.44 12.13 20.38
N PHE A 381 9.79 11.01 20.68
CA PHE A 381 8.37 10.77 20.37
C PHE A 381 7.59 10.24 21.57
N ASP A 382 8.10 10.46 22.78
CA ASP A 382 7.53 9.91 24.01
C ASP A 382 6.40 10.77 24.60
N SER A 383 6.19 11.95 24.04
CA SER A 383 5.19 12.89 24.53
C SER A 383 4.84 13.98 23.52
N PRO A 384 3.67 14.62 23.65
CA PRO A 384 3.27 15.77 22.83
C PRO A 384 4.18 17.02 22.94
N ASN A 385 5.14 17.01 23.86
CA ASN A 385 6.13 18.08 23.98
C ASN A 385 7.36 17.87 23.10
N GLN A 386 7.57 16.68 22.58
CA GLN A 386 8.76 16.31 21.81
C GLN A 386 8.50 16.24 20.30
N SER A 387 7.29 15.88 19.93
CA SER A 387 6.87 15.82 18.55
C SER A 387 5.52 16.50 18.35
N PHE A 388 5.32 17.04 17.16
CA PHE A 388 4.13 17.79 16.80
C PHE A 388 3.51 17.17 15.55
N ALA A 389 2.24 16.85 15.63
CA ALA A 389 1.49 16.27 14.51
C ALA A 389 1.01 17.36 13.56
N ALA A 390 1.10 17.10 12.27
CA ALA A 390 0.50 17.95 11.26
C ALA A 390 -0.99 17.70 11.10
N ARG A 391 -1.72 18.76 10.74
CA ARG A 391 -2.97 18.61 10.02
C ARG A 391 -2.67 18.50 8.52
N THR A 392 -3.19 17.48 7.86
CA THR A 392 -3.19 17.39 6.39
C THR A 392 -4.26 18.33 5.85
N ILE A 393 -3.85 19.39 5.15
CA ILE A 393 -4.76 20.43 4.61
C ILE A 393 -5.13 20.19 3.14
N ALA A 394 -4.32 19.42 2.44
CA ALA A 394 -4.57 18.89 1.09
C ALA A 394 -3.63 17.70 0.86
N PRO A 395 -3.83 16.88 -0.18
CA PRO A 395 -2.93 15.76 -0.47
C PRO A 395 -1.47 16.19 -0.52
N LYS A 396 -0.64 15.61 0.37
CA LYS A 396 0.79 15.90 0.55
C LYS A 396 1.10 17.35 0.95
N ILE A 397 0.16 18.05 1.57
CA ILE A 397 0.37 19.39 2.14
C ILE A 397 -0.02 19.35 3.61
N TYR A 398 0.95 19.66 4.47
CA TYR A 398 0.86 19.50 5.91
C TYR A 398 1.06 20.86 6.60
N GLN A 399 0.27 21.09 7.63
CA GLN A 399 0.31 22.32 8.43
C GLN A 399 0.60 21.97 9.88
N PHE A 400 1.54 22.71 10.46
CA PHE A 400 1.89 22.65 11.89
C PHE A 400 1.83 24.04 12.46
N THR A 401 1.25 24.22 13.63
CA THR A 401 1.33 25.47 14.37
C THR A 401 2.04 25.24 15.68
N VAL A 402 3.21 25.83 15.82
CA VAL A 402 4.12 25.65 16.97
C VAL A 402 4.63 26.97 17.51
N TYR A 403 4.89 27.04 18.79
CA TYR A 403 5.74 28.08 19.35
C TYR A 403 7.19 27.78 18.98
N MET A 404 7.91 28.79 18.53
CA MET A 404 9.34 28.70 18.20
C MET A 404 10.11 29.81 18.87
N LYS A 405 11.26 29.47 19.42
CA LYS A 405 12.21 30.45 19.98
C LYS A 405 13.62 30.08 19.56
N ASN A 406 14.26 31.03 18.88
CA ASN A 406 15.67 30.93 18.51
C ASN A 406 16.44 32.07 19.19
N THR A 407 17.35 31.69 20.07
CA THR A 407 18.32 32.59 20.66
C THR A 407 19.70 32.11 20.23
N PRO A 408 20.36 32.76 19.27
CA PRO A 408 21.65 32.31 18.78
C PRO A 408 22.67 32.21 19.90
N ASP A 409 23.20 31.01 20.09
CA ASP A 409 24.37 30.80 20.93
C ASP A 409 25.49 30.15 20.13
N ALA A 410 26.73 30.33 20.57
CA ALA A 410 27.91 29.82 19.86
C ALA A 410 28.01 28.28 19.85
N GLU A 411 27.24 27.59 20.68
CA GLU A 411 27.33 26.14 20.85
C GLU A 411 26.15 25.40 20.24
N HIS A 412 25.09 26.08 19.80
CA HIS A 412 23.86 25.50 19.23
C HIS A 412 23.29 24.37 20.07
N THR A 413 23.41 24.42 21.36
CA THR A 413 23.02 23.40 22.31
C THR A 413 21.80 23.81 23.11
N GLY A 414 20.79 22.93 23.16
CA GLY A 414 19.63 23.11 24.02
C GLY A 414 18.50 23.96 23.43
N PHE A 415 17.67 24.54 24.30
CA PHE A 415 16.42 25.20 23.99
C PHE A 415 16.57 26.57 23.31
N GLY A 416 17.78 27.02 23.14
CA GLY A 416 18.09 28.30 22.49
C GLY A 416 18.16 28.29 20.99
N THR A 417 18.18 27.12 20.36
CA THR A 417 18.37 27.02 18.91
C THR A 417 17.26 26.13 18.30
N VAL A 418 16.62 26.67 17.27
CA VAL A 418 15.62 25.90 16.51
C VAL A 418 16.33 24.96 15.55
N ASN A 419 16.15 23.65 15.77
CA ASN A 419 16.69 22.58 14.94
C ASN A 419 15.74 21.40 14.94
N PHE A 420 15.23 21.00 13.77
CA PHE A 420 14.21 19.95 13.67
C PHE A 420 14.22 19.24 12.31
N LYS A 421 13.41 18.17 12.23
CA LYS A 421 13.07 17.45 11.01
C LYS A 421 11.60 17.13 10.92
N PHE A 422 11.14 16.85 9.70
CA PHE A 422 9.83 16.23 9.46
C PHE A 422 9.98 14.73 9.27
N PHE A 423 9.00 13.98 9.78
CA PHE A 423 8.98 12.52 9.79
C PHE A 423 7.67 12.01 9.22
N HIS A 424 7.74 10.94 8.43
CA HIS A 424 6.57 10.29 7.84
C HIS A 424 5.71 9.53 8.86
N GLN A 425 6.04 9.60 10.15
CA GLN A 425 5.50 8.73 11.19
C GLN A 425 5.81 9.22 12.60
N HIS A 426 5.08 8.70 13.61
CA HIS A 426 5.35 8.95 15.02
C HIS A 426 6.54 8.11 15.52
N GLY A 427 7.73 8.44 15.06
CA GLY A 427 8.96 7.71 15.40
C GLY A 427 10.10 8.04 14.44
N TRP A 428 11.27 7.45 14.71
CA TRP A 428 12.46 7.63 13.91
C TRP A 428 12.35 6.93 12.55
N GLY A 429 12.94 7.54 11.52
CA GLY A 429 12.92 7.06 10.14
C GLY A 429 11.84 7.74 9.27
N GLY A 430 11.98 7.63 7.95
CA GLY A 430 11.12 8.32 7.00
C GLY A 430 11.27 9.84 7.07
N GLU A 431 12.49 10.32 7.26
CA GLU A 431 12.78 11.73 7.45
C GLU A 431 12.83 12.47 6.12
N GLU A 432 12.21 13.65 6.09
CA GLU A 432 12.43 14.58 4.99
C GLU A 432 13.79 15.29 5.16
N ALA A 433 14.43 15.60 4.05
CA ALA A 433 15.70 16.33 4.04
C ALA A 433 15.47 17.77 3.61
N SER A 434 15.80 18.73 4.46
CA SER A 434 15.64 20.18 4.22
C SER A 434 16.29 20.66 2.93
N THR A 435 17.38 20.01 2.51
CA THR A 435 18.12 20.31 1.27
C THR A 435 17.28 20.14 0.00
N ASN A 436 16.16 19.40 0.08
CA ASN A 436 15.24 19.20 -1.03
C ASN A 436 14.19 20.31 -1.15
N TYR A 437 14.13 21.26 -0.21
CA TYR A 437 13.04 22.22 -0.10
C TYR A 437 13.48 23.65 -0.37
N THR A 438 12.57 24.41 -0.99
CA THR A 438 12.65 25.88 -0.99
C THR A 438 12.00 26.39 0.29
N ILE A 439 12.79 27.02 1.16
CA ILE A 439 12.39 27.50 2.48
C ILE A 439 12.14 29.01 2.42
N SER A 440 11.05 29.51 3.01
CA SER A 440 10.70 30.93 3.02
C SER A 440 9.84 31.35 4.21
N GLY A 441 9.84 32.63 4.53
CA GLY A 441 9.00 33.27 5.58
C GLY A 441 9.64 33.38 6.96
N LEU A 442 10.71 32.65 7.21
CA LEU A 442 11.54 32.73 8.40
C LEU A 442 12.97 32.38 8.01
N ASN A 443 13.96 32.89 8.74
CA ASN A 443 15.36 32.58 8.43
C ASN A 443 15.77 31.20 8.94
N ILE A 444 15.09 30.19 8.40
CA ILE A 444 15.40 28.77 8.56
C ILE A 444 16.17 28.34 7.31
N ILE A 445 17.27 27.64 7.49
CA ILE A 445 18.13 27.14 6.42
C ILE A 445 18.21 25.63 6.43
N ALA A 446 18.57 25.05 5.31
CA ALA A 446 18.90 23.64 5.24
C ALA A 446 20.31 23.44 5.82
N SER A 447 20.43 22.58 6.85
CA SER A 447 21.74 22.28 7.41
C SER A 447 22.56 21.39 6.48
N THR A 448 23.80 21.80 6.28
CA THR A 448 24.83 21.04 5.54
C THR A 448 25.94 20.52 6.46
N GLU A 449 25.86 20.79 7.77
CA GLU A 449 26.82 20.29 8.74
C GLU A 449 26.73 18.76 8.89
N GLU A 450 27.85 18.09 8.95
CA GLU A 450 27.95 16.61 8.93
C GLU A 450 27.06 15.92 9.99
N SER A 451 26.95 16.50 11.18
CA SER A 451 26.12 15.98 12.28
C SER A 451 24.63 16.29 12.14
N ASN A 452 24.23 17.24 11.27
CA ASN A 452 22.88 17.78 11.16
C ASN A 452 22.39 17.85 9.70
N VAL A 453 23.02 17.14 8.80
CA VAL A 453 22.66 17.15 7.38
C VAL A 453 21.19 16.83 7.20
N GLY A 454 20.50 17.70 6.45
CA GLY A 454 19.08 17.58 6.16
C GLY A 454 18.14 18.07 7.27
N ASN A 455 18.64 18.62 8.36
CA ASN A 455 17.80 19.30 9.35
C ASN A 455 17.38 20.69 8.83
N TRP A 456 16.25 21.16 9.33
CA TRP A 456 15.84 22.56 9.30
C TRP A 456 16.47 23.26 10.49
N TRP A 457 17.28 24.25 10.21
CA TRP A 457 18.11 24.93 11.21
C TRP A 457 17.85 26.44 11.19
N ALA A 458 17.60 27.03 12.34
CA ALA A 458 17.55 28.50 12.38
C ALA A 458 18.94 29.09 12.13
N SER A 459 19.00 30.17 11.35
CA SER A 459 20.19 30.99 11.23
C SER A 459 20.48 31.76 12.52
N ASP A 460 21.55 32.58 12.51
CA ASP A 460 21.96 33.39 13.65
C ASP A 460 20.98 34.52 14.02
N GLU A 461 19.77 34.52 13.47
CA GLU A 461 18.75 35.52 13.75
C GLU A 461 17.93 35.15 14.98
N GLU A 462 17.79 36.09 15.91
CA GLU A 462 16.91 35.94 17.07
C GLU A 462 15.45 36.10 16.66
N PHE A 463 14.60 35.14 17.02
CA PHE A 463 13.16 35.24 16.85
C PHE A 463 12.39 34.45 17.93
N GLU A 464 11.18 34.92 18.20
CA GLU A 464 10.26 34.28 19.13
C GLU A 464 8.82 34.52 18.68
N GLY A 465 7.96 33.48 18.84
CA GLY A 465 6.53 33.58 18.55
C GLY A 465 5.87 32.26 18.17
N ILE A 466 4.61 32.37 17.82
CA ILE A 466 3.83 31.24 17.29
C ILE A 466 3.89 31.32 15.76
N TYR A 467 4.34 30.25 15.16
CA TYR A 467 4.50 30.14 13.72
C TYR A 467 3.66 29.01 13.15
N ARG A 468 3.01 29.31 12.04
CA ARG A 468 2.38 28.31 11.17
C ARG A 468 3.39 27.86 10.13
N ILE A 469 3.67 26.59 10.11
CA ILE A 469 4.59 25.95 9.17
C ILE A 469 3.76 25.18 8.16
N THR A 470 3.96 25.46 6.87
CA THR A 470 3.35 24.65 5.80
C THR A 470 4.44 23.91 5.06
N LEU A 471 4.35 22.59 5.05
CA LEU A 471 5.21 21.69 4.30
C LEU A 471 4.44 21.15 3.09
N ASN A 472 4.91 21.46 1.89
CA ASN A 472 4.26 21.03 0.65
C ASN A 472 5.20 20.12 -0.16
N LEU A 473 4.90 18.82 -0.17
CA LEU A 473 5.70 17.84 -0.87
C LEU A 473 5.39 17.77 -2.38
N ASN A 474 4.33 18.42 -2.85
CA ASN A 474 4.02 18.43 -4.28
C ASN A 474 4.98 19.33 -5.08
N ASN A 475 5.46 20.39 -4.45
CA ASN A 475 6.37 21.36 -5.06
C ASN A 475 7.66 21.60 -4.25
N MET A 476 7.86 20.79 -3.20
CA MET A 476 9.03 20.84 -2.33
C MET A 476 9.25 22.24 -1.74
N THR A 477 8.20 22.82 -1.14
CA THR A 477 8.29 24.12 -0.45
C THR A 477 7.97 23.97 1.03
N ASN A 478 8.66 24.77 1.84
CA ASN A 478 8.40 24.90 3.27
C ASN A 478 8.29 26.38 3.63
N THR A 479 7.15 26.80 4.17
CA THR A 479 6.87 28.21 4.44
C THR A 479 6.51 28.42 5.90
N TYR A 480 6.87 29.59 6.44
CA TYR A 480 6.65 29.99 7.82
C TYR A 480 5.88 31.30 7.84
N GLU A 481 4.80 31.34 8.62
CA GLU A 481 3.98 32.51 8.87
C GLU A 481 3.93 32.78 10.38
N LYS A 482 4.36 33.95 10.84
CA LYS A 482 4.19 34.34 12.23
C LYS A 482 2.72 34.69 12.49
N ILE A 483 2.08 34.02 13.47
CA ILE A 483 0.68 34.25 13.81
C ILE A 483 0.56 35.12 15.05
N LYS A 484 1.45 34.99 16.01
CA LYS A 484 1.53 35.79 17.25
C LYS A 484 2.98 35.98 17.69
#